data_76d7bb4f0ad35808c9fd53e80617acfa
#
_entry.id   76d7bb4f0ad35808c9fd53e80617acfa
#
_cell.length_a   1.000
_cell.length_b   1.000
_cell.length_c   1.000
_cell.angle_alpha   90.00
_cell.angle_beta   90.00
_cell.angle_gamma   90.00
#
_symmetry.space_group_name_H-M   'P 1'
#
loop_
_entity.id
_entity.type
_entity.pdbx_description
1 polymer ?
#
loop_
_entity_poly.entity_id
_entity_poly.type
_entity_poly.pdbx_seq_one_letter_code
_entity_poly.pdbx_strand_id
1 'polypeptide(L)'
;MAVFTDYLVSFIAMRDGRVSRRPARMIWGLVAVAIGMLVISQFNHMYYVIDENNLYRRQGWFWLSQAFGIACMLANAWLLIRHRKKLSTREIWSFSLYIALPVAAMTAQLFIYDVPLLNLSSALSALCIYLGVQVNRARQLSEKQLEMERRRTQLMLSQIQPHFLFNTLNAIYDLCVKDPEEARAALLEFSHYLRANTDSLANEGPIRFEKELEHPENYLALEKRRFEERLLIEYDICAQDFLLPALTLQPIVENAVRHGVTKREGGGTVRIAAEEKADGHLLTVSDDGIGFDPAAPLGTDRPHIGIANVRERLRQQCGGTVTVQSAPGGGTTVSLFIPRRPL
;
A
#
# COMPACT_ATOMS: atom_id res chain seq x y z
N MET A 1 -1.83 -35.74 -6.30
CA MET A 1 -3.30 -35.60 -6.19
C MET A 1 -3.73 -34.97 -4.87
N ALA A 2 -3.36 -35.51 -3.70
CA ALA A 2 -3.77 -34.93 -2.40
C ALA A 2 -3.31 -33.48 -2.21
N VAL A 3 -2.04 -33.18 -2.55
CA VAL A 3 -1.50 -31.80 -2.50
C VAL A 3 -2.27 -30.85 -3.41
N PHE A 4 -2.69 -31.30 -4.59
CA PHE A 4 -3.53 -30.50 -5.48
C PHE A 4 -4.90 -30.24 -4.87
N THR A 5 -5.51 -31.23 -4.22
CA THR A 5 -6.79 -31.04 -3.52
C THR A 5 -6.67 -30.02 -2.39
N ASP A 6 -5.60 -30.09 -1.59
CA ASP A 6 -5.34 -29.11 -0.54
C ASP A 6 -5.17 -27.70 -1.12
N TYR A 7 -4.44 -27.58 -2.22
CA TYR A 7 -4.30 -26.33 -2.94
C TYR A 7 -5.64 -25.80 -3.45
N LEU A 8 -6.43 -26.64 -4.13
CA LEU A 8 -7.74 -26.26 -4.67
C LEU A 8 -8.71 -25.84 -3.57
N VAL A 9 -8.79 -26.59 -2.46
CA VAL A 9 -9.63 -26.26 -1.31
C VAL A 9 -9.19 -24.97 -0.65
N SER A 10 -7.88 -24.77 -0.44
CA SER A 10 -7.34 -23.54 0.14
C SER A 10 -7.57 -22.33 -0.76
N PHE A 11 -7.42 -22.50 -2.07
CA PHE A 11 -7.65 -21.47 -3.07
C PHE A 11 -9.11 -21.02 -3.09
N ILE A 12 -10.06 -21.96 -3.02
CA ILE A 12 -11.49 -21.65 -2.95
C ILE A 12 -11.83 -21.02 -1.60
N ALA A 13 -11.21 -21.48 -0.50
CA ALA A 13 -11.42 -20.94 0.85
C ALA A 13 -10.97 -19.48 0.99
N MET A 14 -9.89 -19.07 0.33
CA MET A 14 -9.43 -17.67 0.31
C MET A 14 -10.46 -16.71 -0.30
N ARG A 15 -11.31 -17.20 -1.22
CA ARG A 15 -12.36 -16.39 -1.86
C ARG A 15 -13.70 -16.39 -1.13
N ASP A 16 -14.00 -17.46 -0.42
CA ASP A 16 -15.34 -17.72 0.14
C ASP A 16 -15.40 -17.66 1.69
N GLY A 17 -14.24 -17.51 2.33
CA GLY A 17 -14.13 -17.41 3.80
C GLY A 17 -14.44 -18.71 4.58
N ARG A 18 -15.16 -19.68 4.01
CA ARG A 18 -15.54 -20.94 4.68
C ARG A 18 -15.68 -22.08 3.67
N VAL A 19 -14.63 -22.82 3.44
CA VAL A 19 -14.71 -24.11 2.72
C VAL A 19 -14.34 -25.22 3.66
N SER A 20 -15.17 -26.27 3.68
CA SER A 20 -14.93 -27.48 4.49
C SER A 20 -13.65 -28.17 4.01
N ARG A 21 -12.71 -28.46 4.92
CA ARG A 21 -11.51 -29.28 4.62
C ARG A 21 -11.80 -30.78 4.63
N ARG A 22 -13.08 -31.19 4.76
CA ARG A 22 -13.46 -32.62 4.72
C ARG A 22 -13.02 -33.32 3.45
N PRO A 23 -13.22 -32.78 2.20
CA PRO A 23 -12.78 -33.41 0.98
C PRO A 23 -11.26 -33.66 0.94
N ALA A 24 -10.47 -32.70 1.37
CA ALA A 24 -9.02 -32.85 1.42
C ALA A 24 -8.60 -33.98 2.37
N ARG A 25 -9.19 -34.05 3.57
CA ARG A 25 -8.92 -35.13 4.52
C ARG A 25 -9.32 -36.51 3.99
N MET A 26 -10.45 -36.61 3.29
CA MET A 26 -10.87 -37.86 2.64
C MET A 26 -9.87 -38.32 1.58
N ILE A 27 -9.39 -37.42 0.74
CA ILE A 27 -8.41 -37.75 -0.30
C ILE A 27 -7.05 -38.14 0.31
N TRP A 28 -6.61 -37.49 1.39
CA TRP A 28 -5.42 -37.90 2.12
C TRP A 28 -5.59 -39.30 2.74
N GLY A 29 -6.77 -39.63 3.24
CA GLY A 29 -7.10 -40.98 3.73
C GLY A 29 -7.01 -42.02 2.60
N LEU A 30 -7.60 -41.75 1.44
CA LEU A 30 -7.51 -42.62 0.27
C LEU A 30 -6.06 -42.84 -0.20
N VAL A 31 -5.26 -41.78 -0.22
CA VAL A 31 -3.82 -41.88 -0.61
C VAL A 31 -3.05 -42.68 0.44
N ALA A 32 -3.31 -42.51 1.72
CA ALA A 32 -2.66 -43.31 2.78
C ALA A 32 -3.00 -44.81 2.64
N VAL A 33 -4.25 -45.16 2.37
CA VAL A 33 -4.67 -46.55 2.12
C VAL A 33 -3.97 -47.07 0.86
N ALA A 34 -3.93 -46.29 -0.22
CA ALA A 34 -3.26 -46.70 -1.45
C ALA A 34 -1.76 -47.00 -1.26
N ILE A 35 -1.07 -46.14 -0.50
CA ILE A 35 0.36 -46.35 -0.14
C ILE A 35 0.51 -47.60 0.73
N GLY A 36 -0.35 -47.79 1.73
CA GLY A 36 -0.34 -48.99 2.58
C GLY A 36 -0.49 -50.26 1.77
N MET A 37 -1.45 -50.29 0.84
CA MET A 37 -1.66 -51.46 -0.05
C MET A 37 -0.49 -51.67 -1.02
N LEU A 38 0.17 -50.60 -1.48
CA LEU A 38 1.34 -50.70 -2.33
C LEU A 38 2.53 -51.30 -1.58
N VAL A 39 2.72 -50.92 -0.30
CA VAL A 39 3.75 -51.54 0.56
C VAL A 39 3.43 -53.03 0.81
N ILE A 40 2.20 -53.37 1.11
CA ILE A 40 1.77 -54.78 1.30
C ILE A 40 2.04 -55.60 0.04
N SER A 41 1.79 -54.99 -1.16
CA SER A 41 2.01 -55.63 -2.44
C SER A 41 3.48 -55.99 -2.72
N GLN A 42 4.44 -55.32 -2.08
CA GLN A 42 5.88 -55.66 -2.15
C GLN A 42 6.16 -57.05 -1.54
N PHE A 43 5.38 -57.46 -0.55
CA PHE A 43 5.58 -58.73 0.16
C PHE A 43 4.75 -59.88 -0.42
N ASN A 44 3.53 -59.61 -0.87
CA ASN A 44 2.61 -60.63 -1.34
C ASN A 44 2.40 -60.67 -2.86
N HIS A 45 3.13 -59.84 -3.61
CA HIS A 45 3.09 -59.77 -5.08
C HIS A 45 1.67 -59.56 -5.69
N MET A 46 0.77 -58.91 -4.95
CA MET A 46 -0.62 -58.78 -5.28
C MET A 46 -0.88 -57.98 -6.58
N TYR A 47 -0.08 -56.93 -6.80
CA TYR A 47 -0.25 -56.03 -7.94
C TYR A 47 0.59 -56.41 -9.15
N TYR A 48 1.84 -56.88 -8.94
CA TYR A 48 2.78 -57.23 -9.98
C TYR A 48 3.84 -58.21 -9.48
N VAL A 49 4.47 -58.91 -10.41
CA VAL A 49 5.64 -59.75 -10.20
C VAL A 49 6.69 -59.42 -11.26
N ILE A 50 7.95 -59.38 -10.81
CA ILE A 50 9.08 -59.31 -11.72
C ILE A 50 9.57 -60.76 -11.92
N ASP A 51 9.52 -61.26 -13.15
CA ASP A 51 9.95 -62.61 -13.52
C ASP A 51 11.48 -62.72 -13.43
N GLU A 52 12.02 -63.98 -13.42
CA GLU A 52 13.46 -64.26 -13.40
C GLU A 52 14.22 -63.62 -14.59
N ASN A 53 13.50 -63.33 -15.68
CA ASN A 53 14.01 -62.62 -16.86
C ASN A 53 13.90 -61.07 -16.77
N ASN A 54 13.65 -60.52 -15.58
CA ASN A 54 13.42 -59.10 -15.35
C ASN A 54 12.21 -58.54 -16.10
N LEU A 55 11.23 -59.39 -16.47
CA LEU A 55 10.01 -58.95 -17.14
C LEU A 55 8.91 -58.65 -16.11
N TYR A 56 8.29 -57.47 -16.26
CA TYR A 56 7.16 -57.01 -15.44
C TYR A 56 5.87 -57.72 -15.87
N ARG A 57 5.22 -58.44 -14.94
CA ARG A 57 3.91 -59.08 -15.17
C ARG A 57 2.87 -58.53 -14.17
N ARG A 58 1.73 -58.06 -14.72
CA ARG A 58 0.57 -57.65 -13.94
C ARG A 58 -0.14 -58.84 -13.33
N GLN A 59 -0.49 -58.70 -12.01
CA GLN A 59 -1.27 -59.67 -11.29
C GLN A 59 -2.78 -59.30 -11.28
N GLY A 60 -3.62 -60.22 -10.83
CA GLY A 60 -5.09 -60.06 -10.89
C GLY A 60 -5.64 -58.81 -10.16
N TRP A 61 -4.95 -58.36 -9.11
CA TRP A 61 -5.34 -57.17 -8.31
C TRP A 61 -4.74 -55.86 -8.81
N PHE A 62 -4.03 -55.86 -9.92
CA PHE A 62 -3.41 -54.66 -10.50
C PHE A 62 -4.40 -53.48 -10.65
N TRP A 63 -5.64 -53.77 -11.07
CA TRP A 63 -6.67 -52.77 -11.29
C TRP A 63 -7.08 -52.04 -10.01
N LEU A 64 -6.91 -52.65 -8.83
CA LEU A 64 -7.19 -51.99 -7.56
C LEU A 64 -6.22 -50.87 -7.30
N SER A 65 -4.96 -50.98 -7.72
CA SER A 65 -3.98 -49.92 -7.61
C SER A 65 -4.37 -48.64 -8.40
N GLN A 66 -5.04 -48.87 -9.56
CA GLN A 66 -5.49 -47.76 -10.42
C GLN A 66 -6.77 -47.12 -9.89
N ALA A 67 -7.63 -47.86 -9.22
CA ALA A 67 -8.92 -47.42 -8.70
C ALA A 67 -8.77 -46.22 -7.72
N PHE A 68 -7.75 -46.23 -6.89
CA PHE A 68 -7.48 -45.13 -5.94
C PHE A 68 -7.13 -43.82 -6.67
N GLY A 69 -6.31 -43.89 -7.71
CA GLY A 69 -5.95 -42.77 -8.57
C GLY A 69 -7.18 -42.14 -9.24
N ILE A 70 -8.02 -43.02 -9.85
CA ILE A 70 -9.27 -42.62 -10.50
C ILE A 70 -10.23 -41.96 -9.50
N ALA A 71 -10.43 -42.57 -8.33
CA ALA A 71 -11.27 -41.99 -7.28
C ALA A 71 -10.84 -40.59 -6.85
N CYS A 72 -9.53 -40.37 -6.69
CA CYS A 72 -8.98 -39.04 -6.42
C CYS A 72 -9.21 -38.04 -7.55
N MET A 73 -9.09 -38.46 -8.80
CA MET A 73 -9.35 -37.60 -9.97
C MET A 73 -10.82 -37.21 -10.06
N LEU A 74 -11.73 -38.17 -9.87
CA LEU A 74 -13.18 -37.93 -9.87
C LEU A 74 -13.59 -36.98 -8.73
N ALA A 75 -13.02 -37.16 -7.55
CA ALA A 75 -13.27 -36.26 -6.41
C ALA A 75 -12.81 -34.83 -6.69
N ASN A 76 -11.63 -34.66 -7.32
CA ASN A 76 -11.14 -33.32 -7.71
C ASN A 76 -11.99 -32.71 -8.84
N ALA A 77 -12.42 -33.49 -9.82
CA ALA A 77 -13.33 -33.04 -10.88
C ALA A 77 -14.67 -32.59 -10.30
N TRP A 78 -15.23 -33.35 -9.36
CA TRP A 78 -16.46 -33.00 -8.66
C TRP A 78 -16.30 -31.68 -7.86
N LEU A 79 -15.20 -31.50 -7.14
CA LEU A 79 -14.88 -30.25 -6.43
C LEU A 79 -14.83 -29.05 -7.38
N LEU A 80 -14.17 -29.22 -8.54
CA LEU A 80 -14.04 -28.19 -9.56
C LEU A 80 -15.42 -27.79 -10.12
N ILE A 81 -16.24 -28.76 -10.49
CA ILE A 81 -17.58 -28.54 -11.05
C ILE A 81 -18.49 -27.86 -10.01
N ARG A 82 -18.45 -28.31 -8.74
CA ARG A 82 -19.28 -27.75 -7.67
C ARG A 82 -18.94 -26.28 -7.37
N HIS A 83 -17.68 -25.89 -7.50
CA HIS A 83 -17.23 -24.55 -7.17
C HIS A 83 -16.91 -23.69 -8.42
N ARG A 84 -17.31 -24.15 -9.63
CA ARG A 84 -17.01 -23.48 -10.92
C ARG A 84 -17.42 -22.00 -10.97
N LYS A 85 -18.51 -21.63 -10.29
CA LYS A 85 -19.01 -20.24 -10.25
C LYS A 85 -18.09 -19.28 -9.48
N LYS A 86 -17.17 -19.78 -8.67
CA LYS A 86 -16.22 -19.04 -7.85
C LYS A 86 -14.83 -18.92 -8.47
N LEU A 87 -14.62 -19.60 -9.58
CA LEU A 87 -13.36 -19.65 -10.30
C LEU A 87 -13.46 -18.84 -11.59
N SER A 88 -12.37 -18.20 -11.97
CA SER A 88 -12.27 -17.56 -13.29
C SER A 88 -12.17 -18.62 -14.39
N THR A 89 -12.54 -18.24 -15.61
CA THR A 89 -12.45 -19.14 -16.76
C THR A 89 -11.04 -19.71 -16.94
N ARG A 90 -10.00 -18.91 -16.70
CA ARG A 90 -8.60 -19.34 -16.80
C ARG A 90 -8.22 -20.36 -15.74
N GLU A 91 -8.68 -20.17 -14.50
CA GLU A 91 -8.45 -21.10 -13.39
C GLU A 91 -9.15 -22.44 -13.64
N ILE A 92 -10.38 -22.40 -14.16
CA ILE A 92 -11.11 -23.60 -14.54
C ILE A 92 -10.33 -24.39 -15.60
N TRP A 93 -9.81 -23.73 -16.64
CA TRP A 93 -9.00 -24.37 -17.66
C TRP A 93 -7.72 -24.99 -17.09
N SER A 94 -6.98 -24.27 -16.24
CA SER A 94 -5.74 -24.77 -15.62
C SER A 94 -5.99 -25.99 -14.75
N PHE A 95 -7.05 -25.94 -13.91
CA PHE A 95 -7.40 -27.07 -13.04
C PHE A 95 -7.99 -28.26 -13.81
N SER A 96 -8.77 -27.99 -14.88
CA SER A 96 -9.28 -29.05 -15.76
C SER A 96 -8.15 -29.74 -16.48
N LEU A 97 -7.15 -29.02 -16.96
CA LEU A 97 -5.98 -29.59 -17.63
C LEU A 97 -5.17 -30.51 -16.70
N TYR A 98 -5.03 -30.11 -15.43
CA TYR A 98 -4.37 -30.93 -14.40
C TYR A 98 -5.06 -32.28 -14.19
N ILE A 99 -6.37 -32.36 -14.33
CA ILE A 99 -7.14 -33.60 -14.18
C ILE A 99 -7.13 -34.36 -15.50
N ALA A 100 -7.32 -33.70 -16.64
CA ALA A 100 -7.48 -34.30 -17.95
C ALA A 100 -6.19 -34.94 -18.48
N LEU A 101 -5.03 -34.32 -18.31
CA LEU A 101 -3.76 -34.83 -18.81
C LEU A 101 -3.37 -36.20 -18.21
N PRO A 102 -3.43 -36.44 -16.90
CA PRO A 102 -3.16 -37.75 -16.34
C PRO A 102 -4.21 -38.82 -16.75
N VAL A 103 -5.50 -38.44 -16.94
CA VAL A 103 -6.54 -39.34 -17.42
C VAL A 103 -6.24 -39.76 -18.86
N ALA A 104 -5.89 -38.83 -19.73
CA ALA A 104 -5.50 -39.12 -21.11
C ALA A 104 -4.24 -40.00 -21.17
N ALA A 105 -3.25 -39.72 -20.34
CA ALA A 105 -2.03 -40.54 -20.25
C ALA A 105 -2.32 -41.94 -19.76
N MET A 106 -3.22 -42.11 -18.77
CA MET A 106 -3.62 -43.41 -18.26
C MET A 106 -4.36 -44.24 -19.32
N THR A 107 -5.24 -43.62 -20.13
CA THR A 107 -5.91 -44.32 -21.24
C THR A 107 -4.93 -44.68 -22.36
N ALA A 108 -3.99 -43.80 -22.70
CA ALA A 108 -2.96 -44.09 -23.70
C ALA A 108 -2.02 -45.24 -23.24
N GLN A 109 -1.74 -45.34 -21.94
CA GLN A 109 -0.90 -46.38 -21.36
C GLN A 109 -1.53 -47.79 -21.42
N LEU A 110 -2.82 -47.90 -21.75
CA LEU A 110 -3.45 -49.17 -22.06
C LEU A 110 -2.95 -49.74 -23.39
N PHE A 111 -2.50 -48.89 -24.29
CA PHE A 111 -2.05 -49.27 -25.65
C PHE A 111 -0.52 -49.17 -25.81
N ILE A 112 0.14 -48.33 -25.00
CA ILE A 112 1.59 -48.08 -25.08
C ILE A 112 2.21 -48.50 -23.76
N TYR A 113 2.96 -49.63 -23.74
CA TYR A 113 3.44 -50.23 -22.49
C TYR A 113 4.83 -49.72 -22.05
N ASP A 114 5.67 -49.24 -22.96
CA ASP A 114 7.11 -48.99 -22.68
C ASP A 114 7.43 -47.57 -22.20
N VAL A 115 6.45 -46.66 -22.21
CA VAL A 115 6.68 -45.25 -21.84
C VAL A 115 5.92 -44.91 -20.57
N PRO A 116 6.54 -44.29 -19.56
CA PRO A 116 5.87 -43.87 -18.31
C PRO A 116 5.05 -42.57 -18.51
N LEU A 117 4.04 -42.64 -19.41
CA LEU A 117 3.21 -41.49 -19.80
C LEU A 117 2.51 -40.84 -18.61
N LEU A 118 2.13 -41.59 -17.58
CA LEU A 118 1.47 -41.08 -16.39
C LEU A 118 2.39 -40.16 -15.59
N ASN A 119 3.67 -40.51 -15.46
CA ASN A 119 4.65 -39.67 -14.74
C ASN A 119 4.91 -38.39 -15.51
N LEU A 120 5.10 -38.47 -16.82
CA LEU A 120 5.29 -37.32 -17.70
C LEU A 120 4.10 -36.36 -17.66
N SER A 121 2.88 -36.88 -17.77
CA SER A 121 1.65 -36.07 -17.73
C SER A 121 1.42 -35.41 -16.38
N SER A 122 1.74 -36.12 -15.29
CA SER A 122 1.61 -35.57 -13.95
C SER A 122 2.61 -34.42 -13.69
N ALA A 123 3.86 -34.59 -14.18
CA ALA A 123 4.88 -33.53 -14.11
C ALA A 123 4.49 -32.30 -14.93
N LEU A 124 4.01 -32.52 -16.18
CA LEU A 124 3.55 -31.43 -17.05
C LEU A 124 2.34 -30.71 -16.45
N SER A 125 1.39 -31.44 -15.88
CA SER A 125 0.23 -30.87 -15.20
C SER A 125 0.62 -30.02 -13.99
N ALA A 126 1.58 -30.50 -13.19
CA ALA A 126 2.09 -29.73 -12.04
C ALA A 126 2.81 -28.45 -12.50
N LEU A 127 3.58 -28.52 -13.59
CA LEU A 127 4.23 -27.36 -14.18
C LEU A 127 3.22 -26.32 -14.68
N CYS A 128 2.15 -26.76 -15.35
CA CYS A 128 1.08 -25.86 -15.81
C CYS A 128 0.41 -25.12 -14.65
N ILE A 129 0.11 -25.80 -13.55
CA ILE A 129 -0.42 -25.14 -12.35
C ILE A 129 0.58 -24.15 -11.76
N TYR A 130 1.83 -24.57 -11.60
CA TYR A 130 2.88 -23.70 -11.07
C TYR A 130 2.99 -22.42 -11.88
N LEU A 131 3.09 -22.51 -13.21
CA LEU A 131 3.14 -21.36 -14.09
C LEU A 131 1.88 -20.48 -13.99
N GLY A 132 0.70 -21.10 -13.95
CA GLY A 132 -0.57 -20.39 -13.76
C GLY A 132 -0.62 -19.59 -12.45
N VAL A 133 -0.14 -20.19 -11.36
CA VAL A 133 -0.03 -19.53 -10.05
C VAL A 133 0.97 -18.36 -10.08
N GLN A 134 2.15 -18.56 -10.69
CA GLN A 134 3.16 -17.50 -10.81
C GLN A 134 2.67 -16.31 -11.63
N VAL A 135 2.02 -16.56 -12.76
CA VAL A 135 1.43 -15.51 -13.59
C VAL A 135 0.36 -14.73 -12.83
N ASN A 136 -0.51 -15.42 -12.08
CA ASN A 136 -1.53 -14.73 -11.28
C ASN A 136 -0.92 -13.90 -10.13
N ARG A 137 0.11 -14.40 -9.44
CA ARG A 137 0.83 -13.65 -8.40
C ARG A 137 1.51 -12.41 -8.98
N ALA A 138 2.20 -12.56 -10.11
CA ALA A 138 2.84 -11.43 -10.77
C ALA A 138 1.84 -10.33 -11.15
N ARG A 139 0.67 -10.69 -11.66
CA ARG A 139 -0.41 -9.73 -11.98
C ARG A 139 -0.93 -9.03 -10.73
N GLN A 140 -1.24 -9.76 -9.67
CA GLN A 140 -1.72 -9.17 -8.42
C GLN A 140 -0.72 -8.20 -7.80
N LEU A 141 0.58 -8.52 -7.88
CA LEU A 141 1.64 -7.62 -7.43
C LEU A 141 1.68 -6.35 -8.29
N SER A 142 1.63 -6.48 -9.62
CA SER A 142 1.61 -5.35 -10.53
C SER A 142 0.38 -4.45 -10.33
N GLU A 143 -0.81 -5.03 -10.14
CA GLU A 143 -2.04 -4.27 -9.85
C GLU A 143 -1.94 -3.50 -8.53
N LYS A 144 -1.41 -4.13 -7.47
CA LYS A 144 -1.18 -3.46 -6.19
C LYS A 144 -0.14 -2.34 -6.29
N GLN A 145 0.93 -2.54 -7.05
CA GLN A 145 1.93 -1.48 -7.28
C GLN A 145 1.31 -0.28 -8.00
N LEU A 146 0.54 -0.52 -9.06
CA LEU A 146 -0.16 0.54 -9.79
C LEU A 146 -1.17 1.27 -8.91
N GLU A 147 -1.89 0.55 -8.04
CA GLU A 147 -2.82 1.17 -7.08
C GLU A 147 -2.07 2.03 -6.06
N MET A 148 -0.93 1.56 -5.54
CA MET A 148 -0.09 2.34 -4.63
C MET A 148 0.45 3.61 -5.29
N GLU A 149 0.93 3.54 -6.54
CA GLU A 149 1.37 4.70 -7.30
C GLU A 149 0.25 5.71 -7.52
N ARG A 150 -0.95 5.24 -7.89
CA ARG A 150 -2.12 6.10 -8.04
C ARG A 150 -2.50 6.79 -6.72
N ARG A 151 -2.50 6.06 -5.61
CA ARG A 151 -2.77 6.62 -4.28
C ARG A 151 -1.70 7.63 -3.89
N ARG A 152 -0.41 7.34 -4.17
CA ARG A 152 0.70 8.28 -3.93
C ARG A 152 0.50 9.57 -4.73
N THR A 153 0.16 9.47 -6.01
CA THR A 153 -0.12 10.62 -6.87
C THR A 153 -1.34 11.43 -6.38
N GLN A 154 -2.42 10.75 -5.97
CA GLN A 154 -3.59 11.44 -5.40
C GLN A 154 -3.27 12.18 -4.09
N LEU A 155 -2.48 11.56 -3.21
CA LEU A 155 -2.01 12.22 -1.99
C LEU A 155 -1.14 13.43 -2.31
N MET A 156 -0.24 13.35 -3.28
CA MET A 156 0.57 14.47 -3.76
C MET A 156 -0.31 15.61 -4.27
N LEU A 157 -1.26 15.33 -5.14
CA LEU A 157 -2.17 16.35 -5.67
C LEU A 157 -3.08 16.96 -4.59
N SER A 158 -3.45 16.21 -3.57
CA SER A 158 -4.28 16.71 -2.47
C SER A 158 -3.53 17.66 -1.52
N GLN A 159 -2.19 17.63 -1.51
CA GLN A 159 -1.36 18.55 -0.71
C GLN A 159 -1.28 19.94 -1.35
N ILE A 160 -1.52 20.06 -2.65
CA ILE A 160 -1.65 21.38 -3.29
C ILE A 160 -3.08 21.86 -3.04
N GLN A 161 -3.26 22.92 -2.27
CA GLN A 161 -4.58 23.47 -1.95
C GLN A 161 -5.20 24.12 -3.19
N PRO A 162 -6.26 23.54 -3.81
CA PRO A 162 -6.83 24.11 -5.05
C PRO A 162 -7.33 25.54 -4.87
N HIS A 163 -7.91 25.83 -3.69
CA HIS A 163 -8.44 27.16 -3.37
C HIS A 163 -7.32 28.23 -3.30
N PHE A 164 -6.15 27.89 -2.76
CA PHE A 164 -5.00 28.79 -2.77
C PHE A 164 -4.54 29.09 -4.19
N LEU A 165 -4.43 28.04 -5.06
CA LEU A 165 -4.05 28.21 -6.45
C LEU A 165 -4.98 29.20 -7.19
N PHE A 166 -6.30 28.96 -7.10
CA PHE A 166 -7.28 29.83 -7.75
C PHE A 166 -7.23 31.27 -7.23
N ASN A 167 -7.08 31.45 -5.92
CA ASN A 167 -7.01 32.80 -5.33
C ASN A 167 -5.75 33.54 -5.74
N THR A 168 -4.59 32.85 -5.74
CA THR A 168 -3.32 33.45 -6.15
C THR A 168 -3.35 33.82 -7.63
N LEU A 169 -3.88 32.95 -8.51
CA LEU A 169 -4.03 33.25 -9.92
C LEU A 169 -4.96 34.45 -10.16
N ASN A 170 -6.07 34.56 -9.42
CA ASN A 170 -6.96 35.71 -9.51
C ASN A 170 -6.27 36.99 -9.04
N ALA A 171 -5.53 36.94 -7.93
CA ALA A 171 -4.74 38.09 -7.46
C ALA A 171 -3.70 38.55 -8.50
N ILE A 172 -2.97 37.61 -9.10
CA ILE A 172 -2.03 37.90 -10.19
C ILE A 172 -2.76 38.51 -11.40
N TYR A 173 -3.92 37.98 -11.77
CA TYR A 173 -4.74 38.52 -12.86
C TYR A 173 -5.14 39.99 -12.60
N ASP A 174 -5.60 40.30 -11.39
CA ASP A 174 -5.97 41.66 -11.00
C ASP A 174 -4.74 42.61 -11.03
N LEU A 175 -3.57 42.11 -10.61
CA LEU A 175 -2.31 42.87 -10.68
C LEU A 175 -1.85 43.14 -12.12
N CYS A 176 -2.13 42.25 -13.09
CA CYS A 176 -1.74 42.46 -14.48
C CYS A 176 -2.28 43.79 -15.06
N VAL A 177 -3.41 44.25 -14.55
CA VAL A 177 -4.03 45.53 -14.99
C VAL A 177 -3.56 46.71 -14.14
N LYS A 178 -3.37 46.50 -12.84
CA LYS A 178 -3.05 47.55 -11.87
C LYS A 178 -1.55 47.87 -11.82
N ASP A 179 -0.73 46.84 -11.74
CA ASP A 179 0.72 46.93 -11.63
C ASP A 179 1.40 45.71 -12.31
N PRO A 180 1.74 45.80 -13.59
CA PRO A 180 2.33 44.69 -14.33
C PRO A 180 3.67 44.19 -13.79
N GLU A 181 4.50 45.05 -13.17
CA GLU A 181 5.76 44.65 -12.57
C GLU A 181 5.54 43.84 -11.30
N GLU A 182 4.58 44.24 -10.49
CA GLU A 182 4.16 43.49 -9.30
C GLU A 182 3.53 42.15 -9.69
N ALA A 183 2.72 42.10 -10.76
CA ALA A 183 2.16 40.87 -11.30
C ALA A 183 3.26 39.89 -11.71
N ARG A 184 4.35 40.38 -12.35
CA ARG A 184 5.50 39.56 -12.75
C ARG A 184 6.24 39.00 -11.55
N ALA A 185 6.44 39.81 -10.51
CA ALA A 185 7.06 39.36 -9.26
C ALA A 185 6.21 38.27 -8.58
N ALA A 186 4.89 38.47 -8.44
CA ALA A 186 3.97 37.52 -7.87
C ALA A 186 3.92 36.19 -8.67
N LEU A 187 4.00 36.24 -10.01
CA LEU A 187 4.06 35.04 -10.84
C LEU A 187 5.34 34.22 -10.64
N LEU A 188 6.49 34.90 -10.45
CA LEU A 188 7.76 34.23 -10.13
C LEU A 188 7.69 33.55 -8.75
N GLU A 189 7.21 34.24 -7.74
CA GLU A 189 7.02 33.66 -6.39
C GLU A 189 6.06 32.48 -6.40
N PHE A 190 4.96 32.58 -7.17
CA PHE A 190 4.02 31.46 -7.34
C PHE A 190 4.66 30.27 -8.04
N SER A 191 5.51 30.50 -9.06
CA SER A 191 6.26 29.45 -9.71
C SER A 191 7.26 28.77 -8.76
N HIS A 192 7.94 29.54 -7.91
CA HIS A 192 8.83 29.01 -6.87
C HIS A 192 8.05 28.18 -5.84
N TYR A 193 6.92 28.66 -5.35
CA TYR A 193 6.04 27.92 -4.45
C TYR A 193 5.62 26.56 -5.03
N LEU A 194 5.17 26.52 -6.30
CA LEU A 194 4.77 25.28 -6.96
C LEU A 194 5.93 24.29 -7.11
N ARG A 195 7.10 24.77 -7.50
CA ARG A 195 8.32 23.96 -7.66
C ARG A 195 8.76 23.40 -6.31
N ALA A 196 8.81 24.25 -5.30
CA ALA A 196 9.21 23.85 -3.97
C ALA A 196 8.30 22.76 -3.37
N ASN A 197 6.97 22.87 -3.54
CA ASN A 197 6.03 21.82 -3.14
C ASN A 197 6.31 20.50 -3.89
N THR A 198 6.59 20.55 -5.18
CA THR A 198 6.88 19.36 -5.99
C THR A 198 8.18 18.67 -5.54
N ASP A 199 9.24 19.45 -5.31
CA ASP A 199 10.55 18.95 -4.88
C ASP A 199 10.51 18.35 -3.47
N SER A 200 9.73 18.94 -2.56
CA SER A 200 9.56 18.42 -1.20
C SER A 200 8.83 17.09 -1.13
N LEU A 201 7.92 16.83 -2.08
CA LEU A 201 7.22 15.55 -2.19
C LEU A 201 8.15 14.40 -2.65
N ALA A 202 9.24 14.74 -3.35
CA ALA A 202 10.24 13.78 -3.80
C ALA A 202 11.26 13.40 -2.70
N ASN A 203 11.39 14.22 -1.64
CA ASN A 203 12.32 14.00 -0.54
C ASN A 203 11.72 13.10 0.54
N GLU A 204 12.30 11.91 0.75
CA GLU A 204 11.85 10.95 1.77
C GLU A 204 12.54 11.14 3.15
N GLY A 205 13.57 11.95 3.25
CA GLY A 205 14.36 12.17 4.46
C GLY A 205 14.23 13.57 5.06
N PRO A 206 14.79 13.78 6.27
CA PRO A 206 14.89 15.10 6.89
C PRO A 206 15.75 16.04 6.05
N ILE A 207 15.32 17.30 5.97
CA ILE A 207 16.01 18.39 5.27
C ILE A 207 16.48 19.45 6.26
N ARG A 208 17.38 20.34 5.85
CA ARG A 208 17.83 21.46 6.66
C ARG A 208 16.67 22.45 6.93
N PHE A 209 16.63 23.02 8.13
CA PHE A 209 15.63 23.99 8.52
C PHE A 209 15.55 25.18 7.57
N GLU A 210 16.69 25.71 7.12
CA GLU A 210 16.73 26.79 6.13
C GLU A 210 15.91 26.47 4.87
N LYS A 211 16.09 25.25 4.34
CA LYS A 211 15.37 24.80 3.15
C LYS A 211 13.88 24.57 3.41
N GLU A 212 13.53 24.13 4.60
CA GLU A 212 12.12 23.98 4.99
C GLU A 212 11.44 25.33 5.21
N LEU A 213 12.18 26.35 5.67
CA LEU A 213 11.66 27.70 5.91
C LEU A 213 11.34 28.43 4.59
N GLU A 214 12.10 28.20 3.52
CA GLU A 214 11.84 28.78 2.19
C GLU A 214 10.41 28.55 1.70
N HIS A 215 9.80 27.41 2.05
CA HIS A 215 8.43 27.08 1.62
C HIS A 215 7.37 27.99 2.22
N PRO A 216 7.25 28.09 3.56
CA PRO A 216 6.31 29.03 4.17
C PRO A 216 6.65 30.50 3.88
N GLU A 217 7.92 30.87 3.66
CA GLU A 217 8.28 32.22 3.23
C GLU A 217 7.67 32.59 1.89
N ASN A 218 7.82 31.71 0.87
CA ASN A 218 7.20 31.90 -0.45
C ASN A 218 5.66 31.97 -0.35
N TYR A 219 5.07 31.11 0.49
CA TYR A 219 3.61 31.13 0.73
C TYR A 219 3.17 32.43 1.39
N LEU A 220 3.86 32.85 2.46
CA LEU A 220 3.55 34.06 3.20
C LEU A 220 3.74 35.33 2.36
N ALA A 221 4.73 35.38 1.48
CA ALA A 221 4.92 36.49 0.54
C ALA A 221 3.70 36.67 -0.38
N LEU A 222 3.16 35.55 -0.94
CA LEU A 222 1.97 35.58 -1.78
C LEU A 222 0.71 35.99 -0.99
N GLU A 223 0.51 35.45 0.22
CA GLU A 223 -0.63 35.82 1.07
C GLU A 223 -0.53 37.26 1.58
N LYS A 224 0.68 37.76 1.86
CA LYS A 224 0.92 39.17 2.23
C LYS A 224 0.46 40.13 1.13
N ARG A 225 0.73 39.84 -0.15
CA ARG A 225 0.24 40.64 -1.28
C ARG A 225 -1.28 40.64 -1.37
N ARG A 226 -1.90 39.53 -1.01
CA ARG A 226 -3.38 39.38 -1.05
C ARG A 226 -4.09 40.08 0.10
N PHE A 227 -3.51 39.99 1.31
CA PHE A 227 -4.14 40.52 2.51
C PHE A 227 -3.56 41.89 2.95
N GLU A 228 -2.50 42.33 2.29
CA GLU A 228 -1.84 43.61 2.47
C GLU A 228 -1.51 43.88 3.96
N GLU A 229 -2.02 44.98 4.54
CA GLU A 229 -1.80 45.35 5.93
C GLU A 229 -2.50 44.42 6.94
N ARG A 230 -3.44 43.61 6.51
CA ARG A 230 -4.16 42.70 7.40
C ARG A 230 -3.37 41.45 7.79
N LEU A 231 -2.25 41.16 7.14
CA LEU A 231 -1.36 40.07 7.49
C LEU A 231 0.02 40.63 7.85
N LEU A 232 0.39 40.56 9.12
CA LEU A 232 1.72 40.86 9.60
C LEU A 232 2.49 39.54 9.76
N ILE A 233 3.80 39.59 9.44
CA ILE A 233 4.68 38.40 9.48
C ILE A 233 5.90 38.77 10.29
N GLU A 234 6.21 37.99 11.33
CA GLU A 234 7.37 38.16 12.17
C GLU A 234 8.24 36.92 12.18
N TYR A 235 9.56 37.10 12.06
CA TYR A 235 10.54 36.02 12.13
C TYR A 235 11.48 36.28 13.29
N ASP A 236 11.66 35.26 14.15
CA ASP A 236 12.59 35.29 15.30
C ASP A 236 13.44 34.01 15.25
N ILE A 237 14.39 33.97 14.33
CA ILE A 237 15.16 32.78 13.97
C ILE A 237 16.55 32.88 14.65
N CYS A 238 16.67 32.32 15.85
CA CYS A 238 17.93 32.24 16.59
C CYS A 238 18.71 30.94 16.35
N ALA A 239 18.07 29.89 15.77
CA ALA A 239 18.68 28.60 15.47
C ALA A 239 18.33 28.17 14.06
N GLN A 240 19.34 27.73 13.26
CA GLN A 240 19.14 27.32 11.86
C GLN A 240 19.78 25.98 11.56
N ASP A 241 20.76 25.52 12.32
CA ASP A 241 21.53 24.31 12.01
C ASP A 241 20.90 23.04 12.62
N PHE A 242 19.74 22.68 12.11
CA PHE A 242 19.08 21.40 12.44
C PHE A 242 18.29 20.85 11.28
N LEU A 243 17.94 19.56 11.38
CA LEU A 243 17.18 18.82 10.37
C LEU A 243 15.76 18.56 10.85
N LEU A 244 14.79 18.68 9.95
CA LEU A 244 13.42 18.31 10.20
C LEU A 244 12.79 17.69 8.94
N PRO A 245 11.70 16.93 9.09
CA PRO A 245 11.02 16.35 7.93
C PRO A 245 10.49 17.44 6.99
N ALA A 246 10.61 17.23 5.70
CA ALA A 246 10.04 18.14 4.69
C ALA A 246 8.53 18.35 4.90
N LEU A 247 8.01 19.53 4.56
CA LEU A 247 6.61 19.93 4.70
C LEU A 247 6.10 19.86 6.16
N THR A 248 6.96 20.17 7.13
CA THR A 248 6.60 20.24 8.55
C THR A 248 6.04 21.61 8.92
N LEU A 249 6.71 22.69 8.48
CA LEU A 249 6.31 24.07 8.77
C LEU A 249 5.13 24.54 7.95
N GLN A 250 5.14 24.24 6.66
CA GLN A 250 4.15 24.75 5.72
C GLN A 250 2.69 24.51 6.16
N PRO A 251 2.24 23.29 6.53
CA PRO A 251 0.85 23.07 6.94
C PRO A 251 0.47 23.83 8.20
N ILE A 252 1.44 24.12 9.07
CA ILE A 252 1.20 24.89 10.32
C ILE A 252 1.02 26.36 10.00
N VAL A 253 1.90 26.92 9.17
CA VAL A 253 1.82 28.32 8.73
C VAL A 253 0.56 28.59 7.91
N GLU A 254 0.22 27.66 6.98
CA GLU A 254 -1.03 27.73 6.22
C GLU A 254 -2.27 27.74 7.14
N ASN A 255 -2.26 26.94 8.21
CA ASN A 255 -3.35 26.94 9.19
C ASN A 255 -3.41 28.27 9.98
N ALA A 256 -2.28 28.81 10.40
CA ALA A 256 -2.21 30.09 11.10
C ALA A 256 -2.78 31.22 10.24
N VAL A 257 -2.44 31.29 8.96
CA VAL A 257 -2.99 32.29 8.04
C VAL A 257 -4.48 32.03 7.80
N ARG A 258 -4.84 30.85 7.31
CA ARG A 258 -6.19 30.54 6.80
C ARG A 258 -7.25 30.44 7.88
N HIS A 259 -6.93 29.82 9.00
CA HIS A 259 -7.89 29.55 10.08
C HIS A 259 -7.73 30.49 11.27
N GLY A 260 -6.57 31.13 11.43
CA GLY A 260 -6.27 32.11 12.44
C GLY A 260 -6.56 33.54 11.95
N VAL A 261 -5.52 34.16 11.38
CA VAL A 261 -5.47 35.58 11.06
C VAL A 261 -6.53 36.04 10.07
N THR A 262 -6.75 35.35 8.97
CA THR A 262 -7.68 35.80 7.92
C THR A 262 -9.16 35.72 8.31
N LYS A 263 -9.49 35.03 9.39
CA LYS A 263 -10.86 34.95 9.95
C LYS A 263 -11.17 36.08 10.91
N ARG A 264 -10.15 36.83 11.34
CA ARG A 264 -10.29 38.00 12.21
C ARG A 264 -10.53 39.24 11.36
N GLU A 265 -11.53 40.08 11.69
CA GLU A 265 -11.91 41.27 10.91
C GLU A 265 -10.75 42.24 10.73
N GLY A 266 -9.95 42.47 11.78
CA GLY A 266 -8.77 43.36 11.77
C GLY A 266 -7.50 42.75 11.16
N GLY A 267 -7.53 41.46 10.76
CA GLY A 267 -6.29 40.73 10.43
C GLY A 267 -5.50 40.35 11.68
N GLY A 268 -4.20 40.11 11.53
CA GLY A 268 -3.33 39.78 12.67
C GLY A 268 -1.91 39.40 12.21
N THR A 269 -1.16 38.85 13.16
CA THR A 269 0.25 38.53 13.02
C THR A 269 0.48 37.02 13.03
N VAL A 270 1.30 36.53 12.11
CA VAL A 270 1.88 35.17 12.15
C VAL A 270 3.35 35.31 12.50
N ARG A 271 3.77 34.68 13.60
CA ARG A 271 5.16 34.66 14.04
C ARG A 271 5.75 33.28 13.94
N ILE A 272 6.95 33.20 13.34
CA ILE A 272 7.76 31.98 13.25
C ILE A 272 9.02 32.20 14.07
N ALA A 273 9.24 31.35 15.07
CA ALA A 273 10.41 31.46 15.95
C ALA A 273 11.14 30.11 16.01
N ALA A 274 12.47 30.14 15.98
CA ALA A 274 13.33 28.96 16.12
C ALA A 274 14.42 29.26 17.16
N GLU A 275 14.46 28.45 18.23
CA GLU A 275 15.37 28.60 19.34
C GLU A 275 16.17 27.33 19.60
N GLU A 276 17.41 27.47 20.01
CA GLU A 276 18.21 26.36 20.55
C GLU A 276 17.88 26.13 22.02
N LYS A 277 17.62 24.91 22.42
CA LYS A 277 17.43 24.47 23.80
C LYS A 277 18.53 23.48 24.19
N ALA A 278 18.69 23.21 25.49
CA ALA A 278 19.72 22.30 25.99
C ALA A 278 19.69 20.92 25.32
N ASP A 279 18.47 20.37 25.08
CA ASP A 279 18.28 19.00 24.60
C ASP A 279 17.87 18.95 23.11
N GLY A 280 17.82 20.10 22.41
CA GLY A 280 17.38 20.12 21.00
C GLY A 280 17.01 21.52 20.53
N HIS A 281 16.09 21.58 19.58
CA HIS A 281 15.61 22.84 18.99
C HIS A 281 14.09 22.95 19.18
N LEU A 282 13.64 24.16 19.54
CA LEU A 282 12.23 24.52 19.66
C LEU A 282 11.84 25.41 18.49
N LEU A 283 10.94 24.93 17.66
CA LEU A 283 10.36 25.67 16.55
C LEU A 283 8.92 26.00 16.91
N THR A 284 8.53 27.29 16.84
CA THR A 284 7.21 27.76 17.21
C THR A 284 6.60 28.59 16.11
N VAL A 285 5.35 28.25 15.76
CA VAL A 285 4.50 29.06 14.89
C VAL A 285 3.31 29.54 15.71
N SER A 286 3.14 30.83 15.81
CA SER A 286 2.02 31.42 16.55
C SER A 286 1.25 32.43 15.71
N ASP A 287 -0.05 32.49 15.92
CA ASP A 287 -0.94 33.50 15.35
C ASP A 287 -1.78 34.14 16.46
N ASP A 288 -2.16 35.39 16.26
CA ASP A 288 -3.08 36.14 17.13
C ASP A 288 -4.51 36.16 16.55
N GLY A 289 -4.85 35.16 15.75
CA GLY A 289 -6.15 35.02 15.09
C GLY A 289 -7.29 34.62 16.02
N ILE A 290 -8.36 34.05 15.45
CA ILE A 290 -9.58 33.68 16.21
C ILE A 290 -9.39 32.52 17.20
N GLY A 291 -8.33 31.73 17.06
CA GLY A 291 -8.12 30.54 17.86
C GLY A 291 -9.25 29.53 17.78
N PHE A 292 -9.16 28.46 18.58
CA PHE A 292 -10.18 27.42 18.70
C PHE A 292 -10.08 26.72 20.07
N ASP A 293 -11.15 25.99 20.44
CA ASP A 293 -11.12 25.12 21.62
C ASP A 293 -10.57 23.74 21.23
N PRO A 294 -9.39 23.32 21.73
CA PRO A 294 -8.81 22.01 21.43
C PRO A 294 -9.63 20.82 21.93
N ALA A 295 -10.49 21.03 22.95
CA ALA A 295 -11.31 19.97 23.57
C ALA A 295 -12.67 19.80 22.88
N ALA A 296 -13.07 20.72 22.02
CA ALA A 296 -14.38 20.63 21.35
C ALA A 296 -14.44 19.48 20.32
N PRO A 297 -15.62 18.79 20.16
CA PRO A 297 -15.73 17.65 19.26
C PRO A 297 -15.39 17.98 17.80
N LEU A 298 -14.74 17.02 17.11
CA LEU A 298 -14.25 17.14 15.74
C LEU A 298 -15.39 17.45 14.75
N GLY A 299 -15.43 18.69 14.22
CA GLY A 299 -16.25 19.05 13.05
C GLY A 299 -15.47 18.84 11.75
N THR A 300 -16.16 18.71 10.63
CA THR A 300 -15.61 18.40 9.30
C THR A 300 -14.66 19.46 8.71
N ASP A 301 -14.59 20.66 9.30
CA ASP A 301 -13.87 21.83 8.75
C ASP A 301 -12.62 22.23 9.58
N ARG A 302 -12.03 21.32 10.34
CA ARG A 302 -10.96 21.67 11.29
C ARG A 302 -9.54 21.36 10.79
N PRO A 303 -8.54 22.20 11.22
CA PRO A 303 -7.12 22.11 10.81
C PRO A 303 -6.37 20.89 11.35
N HIS A 304 -7.05 19.89 11.91
CA HIS A 304 -6.42 18.81 12.66
C HIS A 304 -5.71 17.75 11.83
N ILE A 305 -6.11 17.56 10.56
CA ILE A 305 -5.48 16.52 9.70
C ILE A 305 -4.03 16.91 9.36
N GLY A 306 -3.78 18.17 9.06
CA GLY A 306 -2.43 18.65 8.76
C GLY A 306 -1.48 18.51 9.96
N ILE A 307 -1.90 18.94 11.15
CA ILE A 307 -1.09 18.87 12.37
C ILE A 307 -0.87 17.43 12.83
N ALA A 308 -1.87 16.56 12.70
CA ALA A 308 -1.73 15.13 13.03
C ALA A 308 -0.67 14.44 12.15
N ASN A 309 -0.65 14.73 10.86
CA ASN A 309 0.34 14.23 9.92
C ASN A 309 1.76 14.77 10.24
N VAL A 310 1.87 16.04 10.59
CA VAL A 310 3.15 16.65 11.03
C VAL A 310 3.64 15.95 12.29
N ARG A 311 2.78 15.74 13.28
CA ARG A 311 3.13 15.08 14.55
C ARG A 311 3.67 13.67 14.33
N GLU A 312 2.98 12.87 13.51
CA GLU A 312 3.40 11.49 13.25
C GLU A 312 4.72 11.45 12.48
N ARG A 313 4.90 12.29 11.46
CA ARG A 313 6.12 12.38 10.67
C ARG A 313 7.31 12.85 11.49
N LEU A 314 7.14 13.92 12.31
CA LEU A 314 8.18 14.42 13.18
C LEU A 314 8.62 13.37 14.21
N ARG A 315 7.66 12.63 14.78
CA ARG A 315 7.93 11.53 15.71
C ARG A 315 8.73 10.40 15.03
N GLN A 316 8.32 9.97 13.83
CA GLN A 316 8.96 8.84 13.13
C GLN A 316 10.36 9.18 12.62
N GLN A 317 10.57 10.36 12.07
CA GLN A 317 11.83 10.70 11.40
C GLN A 317 12.86 11.35 12.33
N CYS A 318 12.41 12.13 13.31
CA CYS A 318 13.29 12.90 14.20
C CYS A 318 13.12 12.58 15.69
N GLY A 319 12.14 11.76 16.08
CA GLY A 319 11.81 11.53 17.49
C GLY A 319 11.23 12.75 18.21
N GLY A 320 10.81 13.76 17.44
CA GLY A 320 10.32 15.03 17.98
C GLY A 320 8.86 14.97 18.42
N THR A 321 8.42 16.05 19.06
CA THR A 321 7.05 16.19 19.59
C THR A 321 6.40 17.47 19.09
N VAL A 322 5.06 17.46 19.00
CA VAL A 322 4.24 18.61 18.61
C VAL A 322 3.22 18.91 19.70
N THR A 323 3.21 20.13 20.19
CA THR A 323 2.21 20.65 21.14
C THR A 323 1.42 21.77 20.47
N VAL A 324 0.13 21.85 20.79
CA VAL A 324 -0.78 22.89 20.27
C VAL A 324 -1.47 23.55 21.45
N GLN A 325 -1.39 24.85 21.53
CA GLN A 325 -2.10 25.66 22.49
C GLN A 325 -2.98 26.65 21.73
N SER A 326 -4.27 26.65 21.99
CA SER A 326 -5.21 27.58 21.37
C SER A 326 -6.36 27.87 22.32
N ALA A 327 -6.91 29.05 22.20
CA ALA A 327 -8.11 29.48 22.93
C ALA A 327 -8.96 30.37 22.01
N PRO A 328 -10.30 30.28 22.07
CA PRO A 328 -11.17 31.15 21.31
C PRO A 328 -10.86 32.63 21.58
N GLY A 329 -10.59 33.38 20.51
CA GLY A 329 -10.18 34.79 20.57
C GLY A 329 -8.73 35.06 21.04
N GLY A 330 -7.97 34.01 21.39
CA GLY A 330 -6.60 34.12 21.89
C GLY A 330 -5.52 33.64 20.90
N GLY A 331 -5.90 33.32 19.68
CA GLY A 331 -4.99 32.79 18.66
C GLY A 331 -4.54 31.37 18.91
N THR A 332 -3.52 30.91 18.14
CA THR A 332 -2.98 29.56 18.23
C THR A 332 -1.45 29.58 18.28
N THR A 333 -0.88 28.70 19.09
CA THR A 333 0.57 28.47 19.14
C THR A 333 0.83 26.98 18.94
N VAL A 334 1.61 26.66 17.93
CA VAL A 334 2.08 25.29 17.63
C VAL A 334 3.58 25.25 17.89
N SER A 335 3.99 24.41 18.83
CA SER A 335 5.40 24.23 19.19
C SER A 335 5.87 22.83 18.82
N LEU A 336 6.99 22.77 18.10
CA LEU A 336 7.65 21.54 17.67
C LEU A 336 8.99 21.45 18.38
N PHE A 337 9.20 20.39 19.13
CA PHE A 337 10.48 20.09 19.73
C PHE A 337 11.22 19.04 18.93
N ILE A 338 12.41 19.36 18.46
CA ILE A 338 13.30 18.48 17.69
C ILE A 338 14.49 18.12 18.58
N PRO A 339 14.58 16.89 19.09
CA PRO A 339 15.68 16.50 19.96
C PRO A 339 17.02 16.52 19.22
N ARG A 340 18.07 16.92 19.89
CA ARG A 340 19.43 16.81 19.37
C ARG A 340 19.76 15.32 19.27
N ARG A 341 19.94 14.78 18.06
CA ARG A 341 20.43 13.39 17.92
C ARG A 341 21.81 13.31 18.50
N PRO A 342 22.11 12.34 19.37
CA PRO A 342 23.51 12.03 19.67
C PRO A 342 24.20 11.66 18.37
N LEU A 343 25.30 12.32 18.08
CA LEU A 343 26.20 12.06 16.95
C LEU A 343 26.73 10.62 17.01
#